data_0964275457a4cdb050b594e46552ffb2
#
_entry.id   0964275457a4cdb050b594e46552ffb2
#
_cell.length_a   1.000
_cell.length_b   1.000
_cell.length_c   1.000
_cell.angle_alpha   90.00
_cell.angle_beta   90.00
_cell.angle_gamma   90.00
#
_symmetry.space_group_name_H-M   'P 1'
#
loop_
_entity.id
_entity.type
_entity.pdbx_description
1 polymer ?
#
loop_
_entity_poly.entity_id
_entity_poly.type
_entity_poly.pdbx_seq_one_letter_code
_entity_poly.pdbx_strand_id
1 'polypeptide(L)'
;AEVLGLVGQTHGSAIVIEKFDDVHRLDFSRDIFLYSQTTKSLDEFHRIIDYIGAHISKECTFRSFDTICRQVASRLPNIAQFASRHDLVVFVAGRKSSNGKVLFRQCQTVNANSHQIERADEINPAWLRGISTIGICGATSTPKWLMEECRDYIYQLV
;
A
#
# COMPACT_ATOMS: atom_id res chain seq x y z
N ALA A 1 -2.90 11.23 -9.54
CA ALA A 1 -1.89 12.22 -9.96
C ALA A 1 -0.78 11.56 -10.77
N GLU A 2 -0.10 10.50 -10.27
CA GLU A 2 1.03 9.83 -10.95
C GLU A 2 0.66 9.31 -12.35
N VAL A 3 -0.45 8.58 -12.48
CA VAL A 3 -0.93 8.03 -13.77
C VAL A 3 -1.21 9.14 -14.79
N LEU A 4 -1.82 10.24 -14.38
CA LEU A 4 -2.08 11.38 -15.26
C LEU A 4 -0.79 12.01 -15.78
N GLY A 5 0.25 12.09 -14.95
CA GLY A 5 1.57 12.56 -15.35
C GLY A 5 2.22 11.65 -16.39
N LEU A 6 2.15 10.33 -16.18
CA LEU A 6 2.70 9.34 -17.13
C LEU A 6 1.96 9.34 -18.47
N VAL A 7 0.62 9.38 -18.46
CA VAL A 7 -0.20 9.46 -19.67
C VAL A 7 0.08 10.77 -20.43
N GLY A 8 0.27 11.88 -19.71
CA GLY A 8 0.63 13.17 -20.32
C GLY A 8 1.94 13.13 -21.10
N GLN A 9 2.95 12.39 -20.62
CA GLN A 9 4.24 12.23 -21.31
C GLN A 9 4.12 11.45 -22.64
N THR A 10 3.08 10.64 -22.79
CA THR A 10 2.80 9.89 -24.02
C THR A 10 1.83 10.61 -24.95
N HIS A 11 1.55 11.88 -24.72
CA HIS A 11 0.54 12.65 -25.47
C HIS A 11 -0.83 11.97 -25.50
N GLY A 12 -1.19 11.23 -24.43
CA GLY A 12 -2.46 10.53 -24.31
C GLY A 12 -2.55 9.19 -25.06
N SER A 13 -1.46 8.71 -25.66
CA SER A 13 -1.44 7.43 -26.40
C SER A 13 -1.35 6.19 -25.50
N ALA A 14 -0.98 6.35 -24.21
CA ALA A 14 -0.88 5.24 -23.28
C ALA A 14 -2.26 4.69 -22.90
N ILE A 15 -2.38 3.37 -22.90
CA ILE A 15 -3.56 2.65 -22.41
C ILE A 15 -3.34 2.38 -20.92
N VAL A 16 -4.24 2.87 -20.07
CA VAL A 16 -4.20 2.64 -18.62
C VAL A 16 -4.88 1.32 -18.30
N ILE A 17 -4.17 0.43 -17.60
CA ILE A 17 -4.69 -0.83 -17.05
C ILE A 17 -4.87 -0.61 -15.54
N GLU A 18 -6.12 -0.44 -15.09
CA GLU A 18 -6.44 -0.28 -13.66
C GLU A 18 -6.70 -1.62 -12.99
N LYS A 19 -7.31 -2.55 -13.69
CA LYS A 19 -7.62 -3.92 -13.29
C LYS A 19 -7.22 -4.90 -14.40
N PHE A 20 -7.07 -6.17 -14.04
CA PHE A 20 -6.63 -7.21 -14.98
C PHE A 20 -7.47 -7.26 -16.28
N ASP A 21 -8.79 -7.10 -16.18
CA ASP A 21 -9.67 -7.17 -17.34
C ASP A 21 -9.38 -6.10 -18.41
N ASP A 22 -8.76 -4.99 -18.03
CA ASP A 22 -8.39 -3.93 -18.98
C ASP A 22 -7.31 -4.38 -19.96
N VAL A 23 -6.62 -5.51 -19.71
CA VAL A 23 -5.60 -6.06 -20.61
C VAL A 23 -6.19 -6.45 -21.97
N HIS A 24 -7.48 -6.78 -22.02
CA HIS A 24 -8.19 -7.12 -23.27
C HIS A 24 -8.37 -5.92 -24.23
N ARG A 25 -8.06 -4.70 -23.80
CA ARG A 25 -8.09 -3.49 -24.63
C ARG A 25 -6.80 -3.32 -25.44
N LEU A 26 -5.78 -4.14 -25.15
CA LEU A 26 -4.49 -4.07 -25.85
C LEU A 26 -4.60 -4.71 -27.24
N ASP A 27 -3.85 -4.14 -28.19
CA ASP A 27 -3.64 -4.70 -29.52
C ASP A 27 -2.37 -5.54 -29.50
N PHE A 28 -2.51 -6.87 -29.45
CA PHE A 28 -1.40 -7.81 -29.38
C PHE A 28 -0.67 -8.01 -30.73
N SER A 29 -1.12 -7.35 -31.78
CA SER A 29 -0.43 -7.32 -33.09
C SER A 29 0.56 -6.16 -33.20
N ARG A 30 0.83 -5.44 -32.11
CA ARG A 30 1.74 -4.29 -32.04
C ARG A 30 2.76 -4.46 -30.91
N ASP A 31 3.85 -3.71 -30.98
CA ASP A 31 4.83 -3.64 -29.89
C ASP A 31 4.18 -3.09 -28.62
N ILE A 32 4.45 -3.74 -27.49
CA ILE A 32 3.92 -3.36 -26.17
C ILE A 32 5.05 -3.07 -25.20
N PHE A 33 5.00 -1.89 -24.59
CA PHE A 33 5.89 -1.46 -23.53
C PHE A 33 5.06 -1.22 -22.26
N LEU A 34 5.18 -2.13 -21.28
CA LEU A 34 4.41 -2.10 -20.04
C LEU A 34 5.21 -1.44 -18.92
N TYR A 35 4.63 -0.43 -18.30
CA TYR A 35 5.19 0.25 -17.13
C TYR A 35 4.25 0.10 -15.95
N SER A 36 4.78 -0.14 -14.75
CA SER A 36 3.98 -0.20 -13.54
C SER A 36 3.98 1.15 -12.80
N GLN A 37 2.86 1.48 -12.16
CA GLN A 37 2.82 2.52 -11.15
C GLN A 37 3.57 2.04 -9.89
N THR A 38 4.28 2.96 -9.20
CA THR A 38 5.14 2.64 -8.04
C THR A 38 4.41 1.96 -6.88
N THR A 39 3.10 2.10 -6.79
CA THR A 39 2.25 1.63 -5.69
C THR A 39 1.37 0.41 -6.02
N LYS A 40 1.53 -0.18 -7.20
CA LYS A 40 0.75 -1.35 -7.63
C LYS A 40 1.27 -2.66 -7.00
N SER A 41 0.41 -3.70 -7.05
CA SER A 41 0.76 -5.05 -6.62
C SER A 41 1.72 -5.72 -7.59
N LEU A 42 2.77 -6.35 -7.06
CA LEU A 42 3.71 -7.15 -7.84
C LEU A 42 3.04 -8.36 -8.49
N ASP A 43 2.17 -9.05 -7.76
CA ASP A 43 1.49 -10.26 -8.25
C ASP A 43 0.57 -9.92 -9.42
N GLU A 44 -0.17 -8.81 -9.33
CA GLU A 44 -1.02 -8.34 -10.42
C GLU A 44 -0.19 -7.91 -11.63
N PHE A 45 0.95 -7.27 -11.42
CA PHE A 45 1.87 -6.86 -12.48
C PHE A 45 2.46 -8.09 -13.20
N HIS A 46 2.91 -9.12 -12.48
CA HIS A 46 3.40 -10.36 -13.06
C HIS A 46 2.30 -11.08 -13.83
N ARG A 47 1.08 -11.16 -13.29
CA ARG A 47 -0.05 -11.75 -13.99
C ARG A 47 -0.34 -11.07 -15.33
N ILE A 48 -0.22 -9.73 -15.39
CA ILE A 48 -0.39 -8.96 -16.64
C ILE A 48 0.75 -9.28 -17.61
N ILE A 49 2.01 -9.36 -17.12
CA ILE A 49 3.18 -9.73 -17.94
C ILE A 49 2.96 -11.09 -18.58
N ASP A 50 2.59 -12.09 -17.79
CA ASP A 50 2.39 -13.46 -18.27
C ASP A 50 1.30 -13.52 -19.34
N TYR A 51 0.20 -12.78 -19.10
CA TYR A 51 -0.90 -12.72 -20.05
C TYR A 51 -0.49 -12.06 -21.38
N ILE A 52 0.19 -10.91 -21.34
CA ILE A 52 0.67 -10.24 -22.55
C ILE A 52 1.66 -11.12 -23.30
N GLY A 53 2.62 -11.72 -22.58
CA GLY A 53 3.62 -12.60 -23.17
C GLY A 53 3.04 -13.83 -23.86
N ALA A 54 1.91 -14.35 -23.37
CA ALA A 54 1.21 -15.48 -23.98
C ALA A 54 0.38 -15.11 -25.22
N HIS A 55 0.01 -13.84 -25.39
CA HIS A 55 -0.93 -13.42 -26.45
C HIS A 55 -0.30 -12.53 -27.52
N ILE A 56 0.88 -11.93 -27.24
CA ILE A 56 1.54 -11.05 -28.22
C ILE A 56 1.98 -11.81 -29.46
N SER A 57 1.87 -11.18 -30.62
CA SER A 57 2.37 -11.72 -31.89
C SER A 57 3.87 -11.97 -31.83
N LYS A 58 4.33 -13.08 -32.43
CA LYS A 58 5.76 -13.44 -32.49
C LYS A 58 6.63 -12.40 -33.22
N GLU A 59 6.03 -11.58 -34.03
CA GLU A 59 6.69 -10.52 -34.80
C GLU A 59 6.80 -9.21 -34.05
N CYS A 60 6.14 -9.11 -32.86
CA CYS A 60 6.10 -7.91 -32.05
C CYS A 60 7.00 -8.01 -30.81
N THR A 61 7.47 -6.85 -30.37
CA THR A 61 8.30 -6.73 -29.17
C THR A 61 7.44 -6.51 -27.95
N PHE A 62 7.66 -7.32 -26.89
CA PHE A 62 7.13 -7.05 -25.56
C PHE A 62 8.26 -6.73 -24.59
N ARG A 63 8.14 -5.61 -23.89
CA ARG A 63 9.02 -5.23 -22.77
C ARG A 63 8.21 -4.77 -21.57
N SER A 64 8.56 -5.26 -20.40
CA SER A 64 8.01 -4.79 -19.13
C SER A 64 9.06 -4.09 -18.31
N PHE A 65 8.65 -2.99 -17.67
CA PHE A 65 9.49 -2.16 -16.81
C PHE A 65 8.89 -2.14 -15.42
N ASP A 66 9.51 -2.90 -14.52
CA ASP A 66 9.09 -2.97 -13.14
C ASP A 66 9.59 -1.73 -12.37
N THR A 67 8.72 -0.76 -12.25
CA THR A 67 8.94 0.48 -11.50
C THR A 67 8.24 0.47 -10.14
N ILE A 68 7.75 -0.69 -9.69
CA ILE A 68 7.10 -0.83 -8.38
C ILE A 68 8.11 -0.59 -7.26
N CYS A 69 7.79 0.33 -6.37
CA CYS A 69 8.63 0.58 -5.21
C CYS A 69 8.55 -0.61 -4.24
N ARG A 70 9.66 -1.34 -4.07
CA ARG A 70 9.74 -2.51 -3.18
C ARG A 70 9.38 -2.17 -1.73
N GLN A 71 9.74 -0.98 -1.27
CA GLN A 71 9.36 -0.52 0.07
C GLN A 71 7.84 -0.36 0.21
N VAL A 72 7.14 0.05 -0.84
CA VAL A 72 5.68 0.14 -0.84
C VAL A 72 5.05 -1.26 -0.93
N ALA A 73 5.55 -2.11 -1.82
CA ALA A 73 5.05 -3.48 -1.98
C ALA A 73 5.21 -4.33 -0.71
N SER A 74 6.33 -4.17 0.02
CA SER A 74 6.59 -4.91 1.26
C SER A 74 5.81 -4.37 2.48
N ARG A 75 5.20 -3.21 2.40
CA ARG A 75 4.53 -2.58 3.55
C ARG A 75 3.34 -3.37 4.07
N LEU A 76 2.49 -3.86 3.20
CA LEU A 76 1.31 -4.63 3.61
C LEU A 76 1.70 -5.90 4.37
N PRO A 77 2.61 -6.76 3.87
CA PRO A 77 3.11 -7.89 4.63
C PRO A 77 3.79 -7.50 5.94
N ASN A 78 4.63 -6.46 5.92
CA ASN A 78 5.36 -6.02 7.11
C ASN A 78 4.43 -5.49 8.20
N ILE A 79 3.40 -4.70 7.83
CA ILE A 79 2.44 -4.18 8.80
C ILE A 79 1.55 -5.30 9.36
N ALA A 80 1.20 -6.30 8.54
CA ALA A 80 0.46 -7.47 8.99
C ALA A 80 1.29 -8.26 10.01
N GLN A 81 2.56 -8.54 9.72
CA GLN A 81 3.46 -9.22 10.63
C GLN A 81 3.69 -8.41 11.91
N PHE A 82 3.81 -7.09 11.82
CA PHE A 82 3.92 -6.22 12.98
C PHE A 82 2.65 -6.32 13.84
N ALA A 83 1.48 -6.15 13.24
CA ALA A 83 0.21 -6.15 13.97
C ALA A 83 -0.09 -7.50 14.65
N SER A 84 0.30 -8.63 14.05
CA SER A 84 0.09 -9.95 14.63
C SER A 84 0.94 -10.25 15.87
N ARG A 85 1.96 -9.44 16.16
CA ARG A 85 2.88 -9.65 17.31
C ARG A 85 2.50 -8.86 18.56
N HIS A 86 1.44 -8.05 18.50
CA HIS A 86 1.05 -7.16 19.59
C HIS A 86 -0.40 -7.41 19.98
N ASP A 87 -0.72 -7.23 21.27
CA ASP A 87 -2.08 -7.36 21.79
C ASP A 87 -2.96 -6.17 21.40
N LEU A 88 -2.33 -4.99 21.26
CA LEU A 88 -2.95 -3.74 20.81
C LEU A 88 -2.07 -3.07 19.77
N VAL A 89 -2.68 -2.57 18.70
CA VAL A 89 -2.00 -1.74 17.71
C VAL A 89 -2.59 -0.33 17.69
N VAL A 90 -1.75 0.66 17.93
CA VAL A 90 -2.06 2.08 17.75
C VAL A 90 -1.48 2.52 16.40
N PHE A 91 -2.34 2.72 15.42
CA PHE A 91 -1.97 3.14 14.08
C PHE A 91 -2.14 4.65 13.91
N VAL A 92 -1.02 5.37 13.76
CA VAL A 92 -1.00 6.83 13.68
C VAL A 92 -1.03 7.28 12.22
N ALA A 93 -2.12 7.90 11.80
CA ALA A 93 -2.26 8.43 10.44
C ALA A 93 -3.44 9.38 10.31
N GLY A 94 -3.28 10.41 9.48
CA GLY A 94 -4.37 11.30 9.12
C GLY A 94 -5.56 10.55 8.49
N ARG A 95 -6.78 10.85 8.93
CA ARG A 95 -8.02 10.18 8.47
C ARG A 95 -8.28 10.32 6.97
N LYS A 96 -7.68 11.34 6.33
CA LYS A 96 -7.77 11.60 4.89
C LYS A 96 -6.69 10.86 4.08
N SER A 97 -5.69 10.25 4.73
CA SER A 97 -4.60 9.54 4.06
C SER A 97 -5.10 8.25 3.40
N SER A 98 -5.10 8.20 2.07
CA SER A 98 -5.49 7.00 1.31
C SER A 98 -4.57 5.81 1.64
N ASN A 99 -3.25 6.04 1.69
CA ASN A 99 -2.27 5.03 2.07
C ASN A 99 -2.45 4.59 3.53
N GLY A 100 -2.71 5.53 4.44
CA GLY A 100 -3.02 5.23 5.85
C GLY A 100 -4.22 4.30 6.00
N LYS A 101 -5.30 4.54 5.26
CA LYS A 101 -6.50 3.68 5.28
C LYS A 101 -6.22 2.26 4.82
N VAL A 102 -5.40 2.08 3.79
CA VAL A 102 -5.05 0.74 3.26
C VAL A 102 -4.21 -0.03 4.29
N LEU A 103 -3.18 0.61 4.86
CA LEU A 103 -2.32 0.01 5.86
C LEU A 103 -3.08 -0.30 7.16
N PHE A 104 -3.95 0.61 7.61
CA PHE A 104 -4.76 0.40 8.80
C PHE A 104 -5.73 -0.78 8.64
N ARG A 105 -6.40 -0.90 7.49
CA ARG A 105 -7.24 -2.07 7.19
C ARG A 105 -6.45 -3.37 7.29
N GLN A 106 -5.21 -3.37 6.80
CA GLN A 106 -4.33 -4.54 6.92
C GLN A 106 -4.02 -4.88 8.39
N CYS A 107 -3.79 -3.88 9.25
CA CYS A 107 -3.65 -4.11 10.70
C CYS A 107 -4.91 -4.79 11.26
N GLN A 108 -6.09 -4.25 10.94
CA GLN A 108 -7.37 -4.77 11.43
C GLN A 108 -7.67 -6.19 10.96
N THR A 109 -7.22 -6.57 9.77
CA THR A 109 -7.43 -7.92 9.23
C THR A 109 -6.75 -8.99 10.10
N VAL A 110 -5.59 -8.67 10.68
CA VAL A 110 -4.79 -9.62 11.47
C VAL A 110 -4.87 -9.37 12.98
N ASN A 111 -5.22 -8.17 13.40
CA ASN A 111 -5.40 -7.80 14.79
C ASN A 111 -6.62 -6.88 14.94
N ALA A 112 -7.74 -7.45 15.40
CA ALA A 112 -9.00 -6.72 15.60
C ALA A 112 -8.87 -5.58 16.64
N ASN A 113 -7.89 -5.69 17.58
CA ASN A 113 -7.59 -4.65 18.56
C ASN A 113 -6.60 -3.60 18.00
N SER A 114 -6.89 -3.12 16.79
CA SER A 114 -6.14 -2.06 16.12
C SER A 114 -6.98 -0.80 16.05
N HIS A 115 -6.43 0.33 16.49
CA HIS A 115 -7.12 1.63 16.51
C HIS A 115 -6.34 2.67 15.74
N GLN A 116 -7.01 3.39 14.84
CA GLN A 116 -6.42 4.51 14.11
C GLN A 116 -6.65 5.81 14.87
N ILE A 117 -5.58 6.58 15.04
CA ILE A 117 -5.59 7.92 15.65
C ILE A 117 -4.84 8.92 14.78
N GLU A 118 -5.15 10.20 14.93
CA GLU A 118 -4.37 11.30 14.35
C GLU A 118 -3.47 11.97 15.39
N ARG A 119 -3.82 11.88 16.67
CA ARG A 119 -3.13 12.56 17.78
C ARG A 119 -3.10 11.66 19.01
N ALA A 120 -2.12 11.90 19.88
CA ALA A 120 -1.91 11.11 21.10
C ALA A 120 -3.12 11.17 22.06
N ASP A 121 -3.79 12.32 22.17
CA ASP A 121 -4.95 12.52 23.02
C ASP A 121 -6.23 11.76 22.60
N GLU A 122 -6.20 11.15 21.40
CA GLU A 122 -7.26 10.23 20.94
C GLU A 122 -7.12 8.81 21.51
N ILE A 123 -6.03 8.49 22.20
CA ILE A 123 -5.83 7.17 22.82
C ILE A 123 -6.80 7.01 23.99
N ASN A 124 -7.68 6.01 23.86
CA ASN A 124 -8.61 5.70 24.94
C ASN A 124 -7.92 4.81 25.99
N PRO A 125 -7.82 5.23 27.28
CA PRO A 125 -7.21 4.44 28.33
C PRO A 125 -7.86 3.04 28.51
N ALA A 126 -9.13 2.88 28.11
CA ALA A 126 -9.78 1.59 28.17
C ALA A 126 -9.16 0.54 27.25
N TRP A 127 -8.50 0.95 26.15
CA TRP A 127 -7.80 0.01 25.25
C TRP A 127 -6.57 -0.63 25.91
N LEU A 128 -6.00 0.01 26.93
CA LEU A 128 -4.76 -0.45 27.60
C LEU A 128 -5.00 -1.49 28.68
N ARG A 129 -6.27 -1.78 29.03
CA ARG A 129 -6.60 -2.69 30.11
C ARG A 129 -6.34 -4.15 29.71
N GLY A 130 -5.52 -4.83 30.52
CA GLY A 130 -5.19 -6.25 30.28
C GLY A 130 -4.29 -6.50 29.07
N ILE A 131 -3.64 -5.48 28.54
CA ILE A 131 -2.72 -5.53 27.41
C ILE A 131 -1.28 -5.70 27.91
N SER A 132 -0.56 -6.66 27.35
CA SER A 132 0.86 -6.90 27.67
C SER A 132 1.80 -6.23 26.66
N THR A 133 1.38 -6.16 25.39
CA THR A 133 2.22 -5.62 24.31
C THR A 133 1.44 -4.63 23.45
N ILE A 134 2.04 -3.46 23.22
CA ILE A 134 1.46 -2.39 22.40
C ILE A 134 2.39 -2.09 21.24
N GLY A 135 1.87 -2.22 20.02
CA GLY A 135 2.57 -1.80 18.81
C GLY A 135 2.11 -0.41 18.37
N ILE A 136 3.04 0.52 18.18
CA ILE A 136 2.76 1.83 17.60
C ILE A 136 3.37 1.88 16.20
N CYS A 137 2.57 2.17 15.21
CA CYS A 137 3.01 2.28 13.82
C CYS A 137 2.21 3.38 13.10
N GLY A 138 2.59 3.68 11.87
CA GLY A 138 1.91 4.74 11.13
C GLY A 138 2.06 4.64 9.62
N ALA A 139 1.37 5.54 8.91
CA ALA A 139 1.54 5.70 7.48
C ALA A 139 2.94 6.27 7.15
N THR A 140 3.33 6.19 5.87
CA THR A 140 4.63 6.72 5.38
C THR A 140 4.85 8.19 5.73
N SER A 141 3.78 8.96 5.69
CA SER A 141 3.82 10.40 5.98
C SER A 141 3.72 10.74 7.45
N THR A 142 3.55 9.73 8.32
CA THR A 142 3.48 9.95 9.77
C THR A 142 4.86 10.28 10.31
N PRO A 143 5.06 11.46 10.92
CA PRO A 143 6.34 11.82 11.49
C PRO A 143 6.69 10.93 12.68
N LYS A 144 7.98 10.61 12.84
CA LYS A 144 8.45 9.79 13.96
C LYS A 144 8.11 10.40 15.33
N TRP A 145 8.25 11.71 15.46
CA TRP A 145 7.95 12.42 16.71
C TRP A 145 6.51 12.23 17.19
N LEU A 146 5.55 12.13 16.24
CA LEU A 146 4.14 11.90 16.60
C LEU A 146 3.90 10.50 17.17
N MET A 147 4.61 9.51 16.66
CA MET A 147 4.57 8.15 17.22
C MET A 147 5.25 8.08 18.60
N GLU A 148 6.32 8.85 18.79
CA GLU A 148 6.99 9.01 20.09
C GLU A 148 6.09 9.71 21.10
N GLU A 149 5.37 10.76 20.70
CA GLU A 149 4.36 11.43 21.51
C GLU A 149 3.24 10.46 21.95
N CYS A 150 2.75 9.63 21.05
CA CYS A 150 1.77 8.59 21.38
C CYS A 150 2.32 7.59 22.41
N ARG A 151 3.60 7.18 22.26
CA ARG A 151 4.27 6.32 23.23
C ARG A 151 4.34 6.98 24.61
N ASP A 152 4.79 8.21 24.66
CA ASP A 152 4.99 8.94 25.92
C ASP A 152 3.64 9.21 26.61
N TYR A 153 2.59 9.47 25.84
CA TYR A 153 1.23 9.58 26.36
C TYR A 153 0.72 8.25 26.96
N ILE A 154 0.99 7.13 26.30
CA ILE A 154 0.64 5.79 26.83
C ILE A 154 1.34 5.55 28.17
N TYR A 155 2.65 5.90 28.29
CA TYR A 155 3.38 5.77 29.55
C TYR A 155 2.81 6.61 30.70
N GLN A 156 2.08 7.69 30.42
CA GLN A 156 1.41 8.49 31.44
C GLN A 156 0.07 7.89 31.89
N LEU A 157 -0.50 6.97 31.10
CA LEU A 157 -1.79 6.35 31.35
C LEU A 157 -1.70 5.01 32.10
N VAL A 158 -0.52 4.39 32.13
CA VAL A 158 -0.22 3.10 32.78
C VAL A 158 0.74 3.28 33.95
#